data_85eeb07e90ded988a19f8febfcb722a9
#
_entry.id   85eeb07e90ded988a19f8febfcb722a9
#
_cell.length_a   1.000
_cell.length_b   1.000
_cell.length_c   1.000
_cell.angle_alpha   90.00
_cell.angle_beta   90.00
_cell.angle_gamma   90.00
#
_symmetry.space_group_name_H-M   'P 1'
#
loop_
_entity.id
_entity.type
_entity.pdbx_description
1 polymer ?
#
loop_
_entity_poly.entity_id
_entity_poly.type
_entity_poly.pdbx_seq_one_letter_code
_entity_poly.pdbx_strand_id
1 'polypeptide(L)'
;MLSISSIKGDAGYYSHEDNYYASGSLESRWMGEGAERLGLKGEVASADMDAVRQSRLPDGSDLSRMVDGVNKHRSGYDLTFSAPKSVSVMALVGEDRRFIEAHNRAVAVVMQEVEQLVSARITQEGKTETVLTGSMVAALYNHDTSRDLDPQVHTHALVFNATFAGEKWRSLASDTRMKTGFSENLYATKIALGNLYRSALREDIESMGFETVAAGKHGLWELKDVPVDVFSSRSQAIREAAGPDASAKSRDVAALDTRQAKEIGRAHV
;
A
#
# COMPACT_ATOMS: atom_id res chain seq x y z
N MET A 1 -2.17 10.48 -0.37
CA MET A 1 -0.93 10.43 0.47
C MET A 1 -0.34 9.03 0.36
N LEU A 2 0.99 8.88 0.40
CA LEU A 2 1.63 7.55 0.44
C LEU A 2 2.23 7.30 1.83
N SER A 3 1.86 6.19 2.45
CA SER A 3 2.55 5.64 3.61
C SER A 3 3.16 4.27 3.29
N ILE A 4 4.24 3.90 3.98
CA ILE A 4 4.93 2.63 3.79
C ILE A 4 5.15 2.01 5.17
N SER A 5 4.76 0.75 5.30
CA SER A 5 5.00 -0.06 6.50
C SER A 5 5.42 -1.49 6.12
N SER A 6 5.99 -2.23 7.05
CA SER A 6 6.22 -3.66 6.83
C SER A 6 4.92 -4.42 6.99
N ILE A 7 4.69 -5.43 6.14
CA ILE A 7 3.60 -6.39 6.33
C ILE A 7 3.87 -7.16 7.63
N LYS A 8 2.92 -7.14 8.55
CA LYS A 8 3.06 -7.83 9.83
C LYS A 8 2.92 -9.35 9.62
N GLY A 9 3.85 -10.11 10.19
CA GLY A 9 3.92 -11.56 10.02
C GLY A 9 3.01 -12.38 10.94
N ASP A 10 2.21 -11.74 11.80
CA ASP A 10 1.42 -12.45 12.80
C ASP A 10 0.25 -13.22 12.17
N ALA A 11 0.22 -14.55 12.41
CA ALA A 11 -0.77 -15.45 11.83
C ALA A 11 -2.22 -15.12 12.28
N GLY A 12 -2.40 -14.52 13.46
CA GLY A 12 -3.71 -14.14 13.99
C GLY A 12 -4.34 -12.90 13.33
N TYR A 13 -3.54 -12.07 12.68
CA TYR A 13 -4.02 -10.86 12.02
C TYR A 13 -4.61 -11.11 10.62
N TYR A 14 -4.37 -12.31 10.06
CA TYR A 14 -4.72 -12.68 8.68
C TYR A 14 -5.47 -14.01 8.60
N SER A 15 -6.08 -14.47 9.71
CA SER A 15 -6.95 -15.64 9.68
C SER A 15 -8.16 -15.40 8.75
N HIS A 16 -8.73 -16.47 8.21
CA HIS A 16 -9.73 -16.44 7.14
C HIS A 16 -10.95 -15.55 7.39
N GLU A 17 -11.30 -15.26 8.64
CA GLU A 17 -12.42 -14.41 9.01
C GLU A 17 -12.04 -12.94 9.26
N ASP A 18 -10.75 -12.66 9.48
CA ASP A 18 -10.22 -11.33 9.86
C ASP A 18 -9.10 -10.83 8.92
N ASN A 19 -9.06 -11.25 7.67
CA ASN A 19 -8.09 -10.72 6.72
C ASN A 19 -8.35 -9.22 6.49
N TYR A 20 -7.62 -8.37 7.23
CA TYR A 20 -7.76 -6.92 7.20
C TYR A 20 -7.74 -6.34 5.79
N TYR A 21 -6.96 -6.92 4.88
CA TYR A 21 -6.85 -6.42 3.51
C TYR A 21 -8.03 -6.86 2.64
N ALA A 22 -8.53 -8.07 2.80
CA ALA A 22 -9.69 -8.57 2.05
C ALA A 22 -11.02 -8.11 2.67
N SER A 23 -11.07 -7.97 4.01
CA SER A 23 -12.29 -7.51 4.70
C SER A 23 -12.60 -6.06 4.35
N GLY A 24 -13.72 -5.83 3.71
CA GLY A 24 -14.17 -4.51 3.24
C GLY A 24 -13.40 -3.99 2.02
N SER A 25 -12.67 -4.84 1.29
CA SER A 25 -12.12 -4.49 -0.01
C SER A 25 -13.24 -4.46 -1.05
N LEU A 26 -13.28 -3.37 -1.83
CA LEU A 26 -14.20 -3.22 -2.97
C LEU A 26 -13.70 -4.00 -4.19
N GLU A 27 -12.40 -4.12 -4.34
CA GLU A 27 -11.73 -4.72 -5.48
C GLU A 27 -10.32 -5.12 -5.07
N SER A 28 -9.87 -6.27 -5.55
CA SER A 28 -8.48 -6.70 -5.38
C SER A 28 -7.89 -7.15 -6.70
N ARG A 29 -6.56 -6.99 -6.87
CA ARG A 29 -5.86 -7.48 -8.06
C ARG A 29 -4.39 -7.74 -7.82
N TRP A 30 -3.86 -8.73 -8.52
CA TRP A 30 -2.43 -8.96 -8.62
C TRP A 30 -1.77 -7.96 -9.58
N MET A 31 -0.50 -7.63 -9.33
CA MET A 31 0.28 -6.72 -10.16
C MET A 31 1.78 -7.05 -10.11
N GLY A 32 2.47 -6.83 -11.23
CA GLY A 32 3.90 -6.92 -11.41
C GLY A 32 4.33 -8.15 -12.23
N GLU A 33 5.46 -8.04 -12.90
CA GLU A 33 6.06 -9.09 -13.75
C GLU A 33 6.28 -10.40 -12.97
N GLY A 34 6.69 -10.29 -11.69
CA GLY A 34 6.85 -11.46 -10.82
C GLY A 34 5.51 -12.15 -10.53
N ALA A 35 4.42 -11.40 -10.34
CA ALA A 35 3.09 -11.98 -10.17
C ALA A 35 2.64 -12.70 -11.44
N GLU A 36 2.83 -12.08 -12.60
CA GLU A 36 2.49 -12.69 -13.90
C GLU A 36 3.26 -13.99 -14.14
N ARG A 37 4.56 -14.02 -13.80
CA ARG A 37 5.43 -15.20 -13.89
C ARG A 37 4.94 -16.36 -13.03
N LEU A 38 4.33 -16.08 -11.89
CA LEU A 38 3.71 -17.07 -11.00
C LEU A 38 2.29 -17.46 -11.44
N GLY A 39 1.77 -16.89 -12.53
CA GLY A 39 0.39 -17.10 -12.97
C GLY A 39 -0.66 -16.39 -12.10
N LEU A 40 -0.23 -15.51 -11.19
CA LEU A 40 -1.11 -14.70 -10.34
C LEU A 40 -1.67 -13.53 -11.15
N LYS A 41 -2.97 -13.59 -11.47
CA LYS A 41 -3.67 -12.61 -12.33
C LYS A 41 -5.09 -12.37 -11.83
N GLY A 42 -5.62 -11.18 -12.12
CA GLY A 42 -6.97 -10.81 -11.74
C GLY A 42 -7.14 -10.67 -10.24
N GLU A 43 -8.28 -11.09 -9.72
CA GLU A 43 -8.65 -10.99 -8.31
C GLU A 43 -7.70 -11.80 -7.40
N VAL A 44 -7.46 -11.27 -6.20
CA VAL A 44 -6.54 -11.91 -5.23
C VAL A 44 -7.31 -12.94 -4.41
N ALA A 45 -7.10 -14.22 -4.72
CA ALA A 45 -7.64 -15.30 -3.90
C ALA A 45 -6.94 -15.35 -2.52
N SER A 46 -7.71 -15.52 -1.46
CA SER A 46 -7.17 -15.53 -0.09
C SER A 46 -6.11 -16.60 0.13
N ALA A 47 -6.28 -17.78 -0.47
CA ALA A 47 -5.32 -18.88 -0.36
C ALA A 47 -3.96 -18.53 -1.00
N ASP A 48 -3.97 -17.90 -2.17
CA ASP A 48 -2.75 -17.46 -2.86
C ASP A 48 -2.04 -16.35 -2.08
N MET A 49 -2.83 -15.37 -1.60
CA MET A 49 -2.33 -14.29 -0.76
C MET A 49 -1.64 -14.82 0.50
N ASP A 50 -2.26 -15.78 1.20
CA ASP A 50 -1.70 -16.36 2.42
C ASP A 50 -0.43 -17.18 2.14
N ALA A 51 -0.40 -17.93 1.05
CA ALA A 51 0.78 -18.68 0.65
C ALA A 51 1.95 -17.74 0.31
N VAL A 52 1.73 -16.75 -0.55
CA VAL A 52 2.76 -15.79 -0.96
C VAL A 52 3.26 -14.97 0.23
N ARG A 53 2.36 -14.53 1.11
CA ARG A 53 2.72 -13.83 2.35
C ARG A 53 3.62 -14.66 3.27
N GLN A 54 3.41 -15.99 3.30
CA GLN A 54 4.24 -16.93 4.03
C GLN A 54 5.51 -17.32 3.26
N SER A 55 5.74 -16.71 2.10
CA SER A 55 6.91 -16.96 1.24
C SER A 55 6.88 -18.31 0.53
N ARG A 56 5.71 -18.91 0.40
CA ARG A 56 5.45 -20.11 -0.41
C ARG A 56 4.82 -19.68 -1.73
N LEU A 57 5.55 -19.88 -2.82
CA LEU A 57 5.14 -19.41 -4.13
C LEU A 57 4.37 -20.49 -4.90
N PRO A 58 3.46 -20.11 -5.82
CA PRO A 58 2.63 -21.05 -6.58
C PRO A 58 3.41 -22.05 -7.44
N ASP A 59 4.64 -21.71 -7.85
CA ASP A 59 5.53 -22.61 -8.61
C ASP A 59 6.25 -23.65 -7.75
N GLY A 60 5.92 -23.72 -6.44
CA GLY A 60 6.56 -24.63 -5.47
C GLY A 60 7.84 -24.09 -4.83
N SER A 61 8.28 -22.89 -5.22
CA SER A 61 9.43 -22.27 -4.56
C SER A 61 9.08 -21.84 -3.14
N ASP A 62 9.96 -22.11 -2.18
CA ASP A 62 9.80 -21.74 -0.79
C ASP A 62 10.96 -20.85 -0.34
N LEU A 63 10.65 -19.60 0.00
CA LEU A 63 11.58 -18.62 0.55
C LEU A 63 11.43 -18.48 2.07
N SER A 64 10.62 -19.32 2.72
CA SER A 64 10.42 -19.27 4.16
C SER A 64 11.71 -19.54 4.92
N ARG A 65 11.84 -18.93 6.09
CA ARG A 65 12.96 -19.15 7.01
C ARG A 65 12.42 -19.54 8.37
N MET A 66 12.32 -20.83 8.61
CA MET A 66 11.85 -21.35 9.89
C MET A 66 12.94 -21.28 10.94
N VAL A 67 12.63 -20.67 12.11
CA VAL A 67 13.47 -20.64 13.30
C VAL A 67 12.56 -20.88 14.49
N ASP A 68 12.82 -21.94 15.27
CA ASP A 68 12.01 -22.33 16.44
C ASP A 68 10.50 -22.46 16.10
N GLY A 69 10.18 -23.05 14.94
CA GLY A 69 8.81 -23.26 14.49
C GLY A 69 8.09 -21.98 13.95
N VAL A 70 8.79 -20.85 13.92
CA VAL A 70 8.24 -19.57 13.41
C VAL A 70 8.93 -19.17 12.12
N ASN A 71 8.15 -18.77 11.12
CA ASN A 71 8.70 -18.21 9.89
C ASN A 71 9.24 -16.78 10.16
N LYS A 72 10.55 -16.62 10.11
CA LYS A 72 11.27 -15.35 10.31
C LYS A 72 11.53 -14.59 8.99
N HIS A 73 11.08 -15.12 7.87
CA HIS A 73 11.14 -14.39 6.62
C HIS A 73 10.20 -13.18 6.65
N ARG A 74 10.67 -12.02 6.19
CA ARG A 74 9.83 -10.83 6.11
C ARG A 74 8.80 -11.03 5.00
N SER A 75 7.52 -10.78 5.27
CA SER A 75 6.46 -10.94 4.27
C SER A 75 6.54 -9.91 3.15
N GLY A 76 6.95 -8.67 3.45
CA GLY A 76 7.05 -7.60 2.46
C GLY A 76 6.72 -6.22 3.01
N TYR A 77 6.19 -5.35 2.14
CA TYR A 77 5.86 -3.96 2.44
C TYR A 77 4.42 -3.65 2.04
N ASP A 78 3.74 -2.89 2.87
CA ASP A 78 2.42 -2.31 2.59
C ASP A 78 2.60 -0.83 2.21
N LEU A 79 2.32 -0.51 0.96
CA LEU A 79 2.27 0.83 0.41
C LEU A 79 0.82 1.28 0.39
N THR A 80 0.43 2.17 1.30
CA THR A 80 -0.95 2.65 1.35
C THR A 80 -1.06 4.00 0.63
N PHE A 81 -1.83 4.01 -0.46
CA PHE A 81 -2.17 5.19 -1.24
C PHE A 81 -3.54 5.71 -0.81
N SER A 82 -3.60 6.91 -0.25
CA SER A 82 -4.87 7.54 0.16
C SER A 82 -5.16 8.75 -0.72
N ALA A 83 -6.34 8.77 -1.32
CA ALA A 83 -6.83 9.90 -2.10
C ALA A 83 -7.07 11.13 -1.21
N PRO A 84 -7.10 12.36 -1.77
CA PRO A 84 -7.63 13.53 -1.11
C PRO A 84 -9.05 13.28 -0.58
N LYS A 85 -9.42 13.97 0.50
CA LYS A 85 -10.74 13.76 1.12
C LYS A 85 -11.88 14.13 0.17
N SER A 86 -11.75 15.23 -0.55
CA SER A 86 -12.73 15.66 -1.56
C SER A 86 -12.93 14.64 -2.67
N VAL A 87 -11.85 13.99 -3.12
CA VAL A 87 -11.91 12.90 -4.10
C VAL A 87 -12.71 11.72 -3.54
N SER A 88 -12.48 11.36 -2.28
CA SER A 88 -13.21 10.29 -1.61
C SER A 88 -14.69 10.62 -1.44
N VAL A 89 -15.03 11.88 -1.13
CA VAL A 89 -16.41 12.35 -1.04
C VAL A 89 -17.11 12.26 -2.40
N MET A 90 -16.48 12.75 -3.47
CA MET A 90 -17.06 12.65 -4.82
C MET A 90 -17.25 11.20 -5.28
N ALA A 91 -16.28 10.35 -4.99
CA ALA A 91 -16.34 8.93 -5.36
C ALA A 91 -17.45 8.16 -4.65
N LEU A 92 -17.63 8.40 -3.33
CA LEU A 92 -18.42 7.54 -2.45
C LEU A 92 -19.75 8.15 -2.04
N VAL A 93 -19.80 9.47 -1.85
CA VAL A 93 -21.04 10.19 -1.51
C VAL A 93 -21.70 10.75 -2.76
N GLY A 94 -20.88 11.24 -3.71
CA GLY A 94 -21.34 11.67 -5.03
C GLY A 94 -21.58 10.52 -6.00
N GLU A 95 -21.24 9.28 -5.63
CA GLU A 95 -21.42 8.05 -6.43
C GLU A 95 -20.73 8.12 -7.81
N ASP A 96 -19.69 8.94 -7.97
CA ASP A 96 -18.97 9.10 -9.22
C ASP A 96 -17.75 8.16 -9.31
N ARG A 97 -17.93 7.02 -9.94
CA ARG A 97 -16.90 5.98 -10.08
C ARG A 97 -15.65 6.43 -10.85
N ARG A 98 -15.72 7.50 -11.65
CA ARG A 98 -14.56 8.02 -12.39
C ARG A 98 -13.42 8.41 -11.46
N PHE A 99 -13.73 8.85 -10.23
CA PHE A 99 -12.73 9.18 -9.21
C PHE A 99 -12.01 7.95 -8.68
N ILE A 100 -12.70 6.80 -8.55
CA ILE A 100 -12.08 5.53 -8.16
C ILE A 100 -11.16 5.04 -9.29
N GLU A 101 -11.60 5.15 -10.53
CA GLU A 101 -10.81 4.76 -11.71
C GLU A 101 -9.55 5.63 -11.86
N ALA A 102 -9.66 6.96 -11.65
CA ALA A 102 -8.52 7.87 -11.63
C ALA A 102 -7.52 7.51 -10.51
N HIS A 103 -8.04 7.20 -9.31
CA HIS A 103 -7.22 6.71 -8.21
C HIS A 103 -6.46 5.43 -8.59
N ASN A 104 -7.15 4.46 -9.19
CA ASN A 104 -6.55 3.19 -9.62
C ASN A 104 -5.45 3.39 -10.67
N ARG A 105 -5.66 4.29 -11.65
CA ARG A 105 -4.62 4.64 -12.65
C ARG A 105 -3.41 5.31 -11.99
N ALA A 106 -3.63 6.26 -11.10
CA ALA A 106 -2.55 6.93 -10.38
C ALA A 106 -1.73 5.95 -9.51
N VAL A 107 -2.38 4.99 -8.85
CA VAL A 107 -1.69 3.91 -8.11
C VAL A 107 -0.88 3.04 -9.07
N ALA A 108 -1.44 2.66 -10.22
CA ALA A 108 -0.74 1.83 -11.20
C ALA A 108 0.53 2.50 -11.73
N VAL A 109 0.49 3.80 -12.05
CA VAL A 109 1.67 4.58 -12.47
C VAL A 109 2.78 4.50 -11.42
N VAL A 110 2.46 4.70 -10.15
CA VAL A 110 3.49 4.64 -9.09
C VAL A 110 3.99 3.24 -8.85
N MET A 111 3.13 2.22 -8.94
CA MET A 111 3.56 0.84 -8.74
C MET A 111 4.48 0.36 -9.87
N GLN A 112 4.37 0.87 -11.09
CA GLN A 112 5.35 0.65 -12.16
C GLN A 112 6.73 1.22 -11.79
N GLU A 113 6.79 2.42 -11.20
CA GLU A 113 8.05 2.99 -10.69
C GLU A 113 8.62 2.19 -9.51
N VAL A 114 7.76 1.71 -8.61
CA VAL A 114 8.19 0.82 -7.51
C VAL A 114 8.80 -0.47 -8.06
N GLU A 115 8.25 -1.02 -9.12
CA GLU A 115 8.78 -2.24 -9.78
C GLU A 115 10.18 -2.04 -10.33
N GLN A 116 10.50 -0.84 -10.86
CA GLN A 116 11.87 -0.51 -11.32
C GLN A 116 12.90 -0.48 -10.19
N LEU A 117 12.47 -0.30 -8.94
CA LEU A 117 13.34 -0.34 -7.76
C LEU A 117 13.59 -1.76 -7.25
N VAL A 118 12.79 -2.73 -7.71
CA VAL A 118 12.88 -4.12 -7.22
C VAL A 118 14.25 -4.70 -7.55
N SER A 119 14.90 -5.22 -6.51
CA SER A 119 16.26 -5.73 -6.61
C SER A 119 16.50 -6.96 -5.73
N ALA A 120 17.45 -7.78 -6.12
CA ALA A 120 17.93 -8.94 -5.36
C ALA A 120 19.43 -8.90 -5.17
N ARG A 121 19.93 -9.61 -4.14
CA ARG A 121 21.37 -9.89 -4.01
C ARG A 121 21.73 -11.18 -4.70
N ILE A 122 22.72 -11.13 -5.57
CA ILE A 122 23.27 -12.28 -6.29
C ILE A 122 24.73 -12.42 -5.90
N THR A 123 25.11 -13.63 -5.47
CA THR A 123 26.51 -13.98 -5.18
C THR A 123 27.02 -14.86 -6.31
N GLN A 124 28.07 -14.41 -6.98
CA GLN A 124 28.79 -15.14 -8.01
C GLN A 124 30.28 -15.03 -7.72
N GLU A 125 30.98 -16.15 -7.77
CA GLU A 125 32.45 -16.22 -7.54
C GLU A 125 32.90 -15.54 -6.23
N GLY A 126 32.10 -15.66 -5.17
CA GLY A 126 32.38 -15.07 -3.85
C GLY A 126 32.11 -13.57 -3.74
N LYS A 127 31.65 -12.90 -4.82
CA LYS A 127 31.22 -11.50 -4.80
C LYS A 127 29.70 -11.42 -4.74
N THR A 128 29.19 -10.57 -3.85
CA THR A 128 27.75 -10.31 -3.73
C THR A 128 27.43 -8.93 -4.28
N GLU A 129 26.54 -8.87 -5.24
CA GLU A 129 26.07 -7.64 -5.87
C GLU A 129 24.55 -7.50 -5.73
N THR A 130 24.07 -6.25 -5.66
CA THR A 130 22.64 -5.94 -5.74
C THR A 130 22.32 -5.64 -7.20
N VAL A 131 21.38 -6.40 -7.77
CA VAL A 131 20.93 -6.24 -9.16
C VAL A 131 19.47 -5.87 -9.20
N LEU A 132 19.10 -4.95 -10.08
CA LEU A 132 17.71 -4.65 -10.39
C LEU A 132 17.10 -5.84 -11.14
N THR A 133 15.87 -6.19 -10.78
CA THR A 133 15.20 -7.38 -11.33
C THR A 133 13.94 -7.03 -12.12
N GLY A 134 13.27 -5.92 -11.77
CA GLY A 134 12.00 -5.54 -12.38
C GLY A 134 10.91 -6.62 -12.28
N SER A 135 11.01 -7.50 -11.30
CA SER A 135 10.13 -8.66 -11.15
C SER A 135 9.41 -8.59 -9.80
N MET A 136 8.43 -7.70 -9.71
CA MET A 136 7.63 -7.46 -8.51
C MET A 136 6.49 -8.48 -8.38
N VAL A 137 6.23 -8.91 -7.16
CA VAL A 137 5.00 -9.63 -6.79
C VAL A 137 4.20 -8.73 -5.86
N ALA A 138 3.07 -8.23 -6.31
CA ALA A 138 2.24 -7.35 -5.50
C ALA A 138 0.74 -7.71 -5.59
N ALA A 139 0.03 -7.52 -4.46
CA ALA A 139 -1.43 -7.59 -4.38
C ALA A 139 -1.98 -6.23 -3.96
N LEU A 140 -2.94 -5.72 -4.70
CA LEU A 140 -3.59 -4.44 -4.45
C LEU A 140 -5.01 -4.67 -3.93
N TYR A 141 -5.39 -3.95 -2.86
CA TYR A 141 -6.73 -4.00 -2.26
C TYR A 141 -7.28 -2.58 -2.12
N ASN A 142 -8.41 -2.33 -2.75
CA ASN A 142 -9.10 -1.05 -2.68
C ASN A 142 -10.08 -1.02 -1.51
N HIS A 143 -10.06 0.04 -0.73
CA HIS A 143 -10.96 0.28 0.39
C HIS A 143 -11.63 1.65 0.25
N ASP A 144 -12.82 1.77 0.81
CA ASP A 144 -13.70 2.95 0.71
C ASP A 144 -13.85 3.72 2.03
N THR A 145 -13.51 3.12 3.15
CA THR A 145 -13.77 3.70 4.47
C THR A 145 -12.53 3.82 5.33
N SER A 146 -12.46 4.89 6.12
CA SER A 146 -11.53 5.00 7.24
C SER A 146 -11.93 4.06 8.39
N ARG A 147 -11.10 4.00 9.46
CA ARG A 147 -11.44 3.24 10.68
C ARG A 147 -12.68 3.79 11.39
N ASP A 148 -12.94 5.08 11.27
CA ASP A 148 -14.08 5.78 11.85
C ASP A 148 -15.25 5.88 10.85
N LEU A 149 -15.25 5.02 9.82
CA LEU A 149 -16.26 4.90 8.77
C LEU A 149 -16.45 6.16 7.90
N ASP A 150 -15.54 7.12 7.98
CA ASP A 150 -15.55 8.25 7.04
C ASP A 150 -15.24 7.77 5.60
N PRO A 151 -15.85 8.35 4.57
CA PRO A 151 -15.49 8.10 3.17
C PRO A 151 -13.99 8.31 2.96
N GLN A 152 -13.29 7.27 2.53
CA GLN A 152 -11.85 7.33 2.27
C GLN A 152 -11.42 6.31 1.24
N VAL A 153 -11.32 6.73 -0.01
CA VAL A 153 -10.72 5.90 -1.06
C VAL A 153 -9.23 5.72 -0.80
N HIS A 154 -8.83 4.47 -0.63
CA HIS A 154 -7.42 4.15 -0.47
C HIS A 154 -7.11 2.73 -0.96
N THR A 155 -5.87 2.53 -1.38
CA THR A 155 -5.38 1.23 -1.83
C THR A 155 -4.22 0.79 -0.96
N HIS A 156 -4.30 -0.43 -0.43
CA HIS A 156 -3.16 -1.15 0.10
C HIS A 156 -2.48 -1.92 -1.04
N ALA A 157 -1.25 -1.56 -1.38
CA ALA A 157 -0.41 -2.29 -2.32
C ALA A 157 0.64 -3.09 -1.55
N LEU A 158 0.40 -4.39 -1.43
CA LEU A 158 1.26 -5.32 -0.70
C LEU A 158 2.35 -5.82 -1.64
N VAL A 159 3.57 -5.31 -1.50
CA VAL A 159 4.75 -5.78 -2.23
C VAL A 159 5.40 -6.90 -1.43
N PHE A 160 5.29 -8.13 -1.93
CA PHE A 160 5.83 -9.30 -1.24
C PHE A 160 7.35 -9.41 -1.38
N ASN A 161 7.98 -10.04 -0.39
CA ASN A 161 9.43 -10.19 -0.33
C ASN A 161 9.94 -11.32 -1.23
N ALA A 162 9.54 -11.28 -2.50
CA ALA A 162 9.94 -12.24 -3.53
C ALA A 162 10.19 -11.52 -4.85
N THR A 163 11.26 -11.90 -5.55
CA THR A 163 11.59 -11.44 -6.89
C THR A 163 12.35 -12.52 -7.65
N PHE A 164 12.17 -12.58 -8.96
CA PHE A 164 12.85 -13.56 -9.80
C PHE A 164 14.15 -13.00 -10.36
N ALA A 165 15.27 -13.68 -10.08
CA ALA A 165 16.59 -13.25 -10.55
C ALA A 165 17.55 -14.42 -10.70
N GLY A 166 18.23 -14.51 -11.83
CA GLY A 166 19.20 -15.58 -12.10
C GLY A 166 18.57 -16.96 -12.00
N GLU A 167 17.46 -17.17 -12.70
CA GLU A 167 16.73 -18.44 -12.83
C GLU A 167 16.06 -18.97 -11.55
N LYS A 168 15.97 -18.18 -10.50
CA LYS A 168 15.30 -18.58 -9.25
C LYS A 168 14.70 -17.40 -8.50
N TRP A 169 13.75 -17.71 -7.63
CA TRP A 169 13.18 -16.76 -6.70
C TRP A 169 14.15 -16.41 -5.58
N ARG A 170 14.16 -15.15 -5.19
CA ARG A 170 15.00 -14.57 -4.15
C ARG A 170 14.20 -13.57 -3.30
N SER A 171 14.69 -13.31 -2.10
CA SER A 171 14.20 -12.19 -1.30
C SER A 171 14.62 -10.85 -1.91
N LEU A 172 13.79 -9.83 -1.71
CA LEU A 172 14.12 -8.44 -2.04
C LEU A 172 15.40 -8.01 -1.31
N ALA A 173 16.27 -7.32 -2.01
CA ALA A 173 17.53 -6.85 -1.44
C ALA A 173 17.29 -5.82 -0.33
N SER A 174 18.11 -5.91 0.72
CA SER A 174 18.25 -4.90 1.74
C SER A 174 19.73 -4.83 2.15
N ASP A 175 20.30 -3.64 2.13
CA ASP A 175 21.69 -3.39 2.57
C ASP A 175 21.75 -2.09 3.36
N THR A 176 21.62 -2.23 4.67
CA THR A 176 21.63 -1.09 5.60
C THR A 176 23.00 -0.41 5.69
N ARG A 177 24.09 -1.11 5.33
CA ARG A 177 25.46 -0.53 5.39
C ARG A 177 25.72 0.38 4.21
N MET A 178 25.46 -0.13 2.99
CA MET A 178 25.66 0.62 1.73
C MET A 178 24.46 1.50 1.40
N LYS A 179 23.34 1.35 2.13
CA LYS A 179 22.05 1.98 1.84
C LYS A 179 21.57 1.74 0.41
N THR A 180 21.85 0.55 -0.07
CA THR A 180 21.46 0.06 -1.40
C THR A 180 20.55 -1.14 -1.26
N GLY A 181 19.67 -1.32 -2.21
CA GLY A 181 18.69 -2.39 -2.20
C GLY A 181 17.27 -1.86 -2.25
N PHE A 182 16.33 -2.73 -2.50
CA PHE A 182 14.91 -2.34 -2.63
C PHE A 182 14.40 -1.61 -1.40
N SER A 183 14.66 -2.17 -0.21
CA SER A 183 14.16 -1.61 1.05
C SER A 183 14.59 -0.15 1.24
N GLU A 184 15.86 0.11 1.11
CA GLU A 184 16.47 1.42 1.32
C GLU A 184 16.00 2.42 0.26
N ASN A 185 15.99 2.01 -1.01
CA ASN A 185 15.54 2.83 -2.13
C ASN A 185 14.04 3.18 -2.00
N LEU A 186 13.20 2.23 -1.62
CA LEU A 186 11.78 2.45 -1.43
C LEU A 186 11.50 3.54 -0.38
N TYR A 187 12.20 3.49 0.76
CA TYR A 187 12.05 4.51 1.80
C TYR A 187 12.66 5.86 1.40
N ALA A 188 13.78 5.86 0.71
CA ALA A 188 14.42 7.08 0.23
C ALA A 188 13.56 7.82 -0.81
N THR A 189 12.87 7.10 -1.67
CA THR A 189 12.01 7.67 -2.73
C THR A 189 10.56 7.90 -2.31
N LYS A 190 10.16 7.54 -1.09
CA LYS A 190 8.77 7.64 -0.60
C LYS A 190 8.09 8.98 -0.91
N ILE A 191 8.80 10.10 -0.69
CA ILE A 191 8.23 11.44 -0.93
C ILE A 191 8.00 11.66 -2.42
N ALA A 192 8.96 11.27 -3.27
CA ALA A 192 8.86 11.40 -4.72
C ALA A 192 7.70 10.53 -5.27
N LEU A 193 7.60 9.28 -4.84
CA LEU A 193 6.50 8.37 -5.20
C LEU A 193 5.14 8.92 -4.75
N GLY A 194 5.06 9.49 -3.55
CA GLY A 194 3.84 10.14 -3.05
C GLY A 194 3.47 11.39 -3.84
N ASN A 195 4.45 12.17 -4.33
CA ASN A 195 4.21 13.31 -5.21
C ASN A 195 3.74 12.85 -6.59
N LEU A 196 4.37 11.82 -7.16
CA LEU A 196 3.97 11.24 -8.44
C LEU A 196 2.51 10.78 -8.39
N TYR A 197 2.12 10.04 -7.34
CA TYR A 197 0.73 9.62 -7.15
C TYR A 197 -0.23 10.82 -7.17
N ARG A 198 0.07 11.89 -6.41
CA ARG A 198 -0.79 13.07 -6.34
C ARG A 198 -0.87 13.83 -7.66
N SER A 199 0.24 13.91 -8.38
CA SER A 199 0.28 14.58 -9.69
C SER A 199 -0.50 13.82 -10.73
N ALA A 200 -0.32 12.50 -10.82
CA ALA A 200 -1.06 11.66 -11.77
C ALA A 200 -2.58 11.68 -11.48
N LEU A 201 -2.97 11.57 -10.21
CA LEU A 201 -4.38 11.67 -9.82
C LEU A 201 -4.97 13.05 -10.14
N ARG A 202 -4.22 14.12 -9.90
CA ARG A 202 -4.64 15.48 -10.19
C ARG A 202 -4.86 15.70 -11.68
N GLU A 203 -3.92 15.27 -12.51
CA GLU A 203 -3.98 15.38 -13.96
C GLU A 203 -5.24 14.69 -14.52
N ASP A 204 -5.51 13.46 -14.07
CA ASP A 204 -6.72 12.74 -14.45
C ASP A 204 -8.00 13.49 -14.07
N ILE A 205 -8.06 14.02 -12.85
CA ILE A 205 -9.23 14.74 -12.34
C ILE A 205 -9.43 16.08 -13.06
N GLU A 206 -8.37 16.84 -13.29
CA GLU A 206 -8.43 18.09 -14.06
C GLU A 206 -8.84 17.84 -15.52
N SER A 207 -8.42 16.72 -16.11
CA SER A 207 -8.86 16.31 -17.45
C SER A 207 -10.36 16.01 -17.54
N MET A 208 -10.99 15.62 -16.42
CA MET A 208 -12.44 15.44 -16.32
C MET A 208 -13.21 16.78 -16.15
N GLY A 209 -12.52 17.91 -16.08
CA GLY A 209 -13.09 19.24 -15.94
C GLY A 209 -13.28 19.73 -14.50
N PHE A 210 -12.73 19.05 -13.51
CA PHE A 210 -12.78 19.50 -12.11
C PHE A 210 -11.61 20.43 -11.80
N GLU A 211 -11.85 21.47 -10.99
CA GLU A 211 -10.81 22.37 -10.51
C GLU A 211 -10.23 21.86 -9.19
N THR A 212 -8.91 22.00 -9.03
CA THR A 212 -8.21 21.67 -7.79
C THR A 212 -7.63 22.91 -7.14
N VAL A 213 -7.59 22.92 -5.81
CA VAL A 213 -7.01 24.00 -4.99
C VAL A 213 -5.95 23.44 -4.06
N ALA A 214 -4.90 24.22 -3.81
CA ALA A 214 -3.87 23.82 -2.85
C ALA A 214 -4.47 23.70 -1.43
N ALA A 215 -4.17 22.60 -0.75
CA ALA A 215 -4.66 22.28 0.58
C ALA A 215 -3.48 21.97 1.53
N GLY A 216 -2.85 22.99 2.06
CA GLY A 216 -1.71 22.84 2.97
C GLY A 216 -0.34 22.81 2.29
N LYS A 217 0.62 22.09 2.89
CA LYS A 217 2.02 22.02 2.45
C LYS A 217 2.29 20.80 1.57
N HIS A 218 3.45 20.80 0.91
CA HIS A 218 4.00 19.62 0.20
C HIS A 218 3.16 19.13 -0.97
N GLY A 219 2.50 20.05 -1.72
CA GLY A 219 1.74 19.71 -2.90
C GLY A 219 0.44 18.94 -2.61
N LEU A 220 -0.09 19.06 -1.41
CA LEU A 220 -1.44 18.58 -1.10
C LEU A 220 -2.47 19.48 -1.78
N TRP A 221 -3.55 18.89 -2.24
CA TRP A 221 -4.65 19.57 -2.90
C TRP A 221 -5.98 18.90 -2.58
N GLU A 222 -7.05 19.62 -2.75
CA GLU A 222 -8.44 19.16 -2.69
C GLU A 222 -9.20 19.66 -3.92
N LEU A 223 -10.36 19.10 -4.18
CA LEU A 223 -11.28 19.63 -5.18
C LEU A 223 -11.88 20.96 -4.66
N LYS A 224 -11.98 21.93 -5.56
CA LYS A 224 -12.62 23.19 -5.26
C LYS A 224 -14.11 22.99 -4.95
N ASP A 225 -14.61 23.71 -3.98
CA ASP A 225 -16.02 23.75 -3.57
C ASP A 225 -16.63 22.43 -3.06
N VAL A 226 -15.79 21.41 -2.75
CA VAL A 226 -16.25 20.16 -2.13
C VAL A 226 -16.07 20.24 -0.61
N PRO A 227 -17.14 20.16 0.19
CA PRO A 227 -17.05 20.22 1.65
C PRO A 227 -16.41 18.93 2.21
N VAL A 228 -15.30 19.06 2.93
CA VAL A 228 -14.57 17.92 3.49
C VAL A 228 -14.64 17.79 5.00
N ASP A 229 -14.97 18.87 5.71
CA ASP A 229 -14.91 18.93 7.18
C ASP A 229 -15.90 17.98 7.84
N VAL A 230 -17.10 17.84 7.27
CA VAL A 230 -18.17 16.96 7.78
C VAL A 230 -17.81 15.47 7.67
N PHE A 231 -16.78 15.12 6.89
CA PHE A 231 -16.32 13.74 6.65
C PHE A 231 -14.90 13.51 7.18
N SER A 232 -14.48 14.27 8.20
CA SER A 232 -13.11 14.25 8.71
C SER A 232 -13.00 13.87 10.18
N SER A 233 -13.93 13.05 10.70
CA SER A 233 -14.00 12.64 12.12
C SER A 233 -12.68 12.12 12.65
N ARG A 234 -12.02 11.23 11.88
CA ARG A 234 -10.72 10.68 12.23
C ARG A 234 -9.63 11.74 12.35
N SER A 235 -9.58 12.66 11.40
CA SER A 235 -8.59 13.74 11.40
C SER A 235 -8.85 14.74 12.52
N GLN A 236 -10.12 14.95 12.89
CA GLN A 236 -10.50 15.79 14.02
C GLN A 236 -10.07 15.15 15.34
N ALA A 237 -10.40 13.88 15.58
CA ALA A 237 -10.00 13.15 16.78
C ALA A 237 -8.47 13.14 17.00
N ILE A 238 -7.69 12.94 15.92
CA ILE A 238 -6.23 13.00 16.00
C ILE A 238 -5.73 14.42 16.34
N ARG A 239 -6.33 15.48 15.75
CA ARG A 239 -5.96 16.86 16.06
C ARG A 239 -6.30 17.23 17.50
N GLU A 240 -7.45 16.81 17.99
CA GLU A 240 -7.87 17.03 19.38
C GLU A 240 -6.94 16.34 20.37
N ALA A 241 -6.61 15.07 20.13
CA ALA A 241 -5.71 14.29 20.97
C ALA A 241 -4.25 14.80 20.96
N ALA A 242 -3.77 15.27 19.80
CA ALA A 242 -2.41 15.75 19.65
C ALA A 242 -2.19 17.21 20.11
N GLY A 243 -3.26 18.02 20.09
CA GLY A 243 -3.21 19.47 20.34
C GLY A 243 -2.88 20.31 19.09
N PRO A 244 -3.19 21.64 19.13
CA PRO A 244 -3.13 22.51 17.96
C PRO A 244 -1.73 22.67 17.34
N ASP A 245 -0.68 22.67 18.14
CA ASP A 245 0.71 22.88 17.71
C ASP A 245 1.52 21.58 17.62
N ALA A 246 0.84 20.45 17.52
CA ALA A 246 1.48 19.14 17.54
C ALA A 246 2.46 18.93 16.38
N SER A 247 3.64 18.39 16.70
CA SER A 247 4.61 17.92 15.71
C SER A 247 4.04 16.73 14.91
N ALA A 248 4.65 16.41 13.76
CA ALA A 248 4.29 15.22 13.00
C ALA A 248 4.37 13.95 13.87
N LYS A 249 5.44 13.82 14.68
CA LYS A 249 5.62 12.69 15.59
C LYS A 249 4.53 12.61 16.67
N SER A 250 4.12 13.75 17.24
CA SER A 250 3.02 13.79 18.23
C SER A 250 1.69 13.37 17.59
N ARG A 251 1.45 13.77 16.35
CA ARG A 251 0.26 13.34 15.59
C ARG A 251 0.27 11.85 15.25
N ASP A 252 1.44 11.30 14.95
CA ASP A 252 1.59 9.85 14.74
C ASP A 252 1.29 9.05 16.03
N VAL A 253 1.76 9.54 17.18
CA VAL A 253 1.43 8.95 18.49
C VAL A 253 -0.07 9.06 18.77
N ALA A 254 -0.66 10.25 18.64
CA ALA A 254 -2.10 10.44 18.82
C ALA A 254 -2.95 9.58 17.87
N ALA A 255 -2.47 9.35 16.63
CA ALA A 255 -3.12 8.45 15.69
C ALA A 255 -3.06 6.98 16.11
N LEU A 256 -2.05 6.58 16.87
CA LEU A 256 -1.97 5.25 17.49
C LEU A 256 -2.87 5.15 18.72
N ASP A 257 -2.81 6.14 19.60
CA ASP A 257 -3.55 6.16 20.88
C ASP A 257 -5.08 6.25 20.69
N THR A 258 -5.51 7.01 19.66
CA THR A 258 -6.92 7.13 19.28
C THR A 258 -7.41 5.99 18.38
N ARG A 259 -6.63 4.92 18.23
CA ARG A 259 -6.92 3.78 17.37
C ARG A 259 -8.00 2.91 17.97
N GLN A 260 -9.23 3.05 17.50
CA GLN A 260 -10.31 2.12 17.83
C GLN A 260 -10.19 0.84 16.99
N ALA A 261 -10.62 -0.31 17.54
CA ALA A 261 -10.78 -1.52 16.74
C ALA A 261 -11.87 -1.26 15.67
N LYS A 262 -11.59 -1.64 14.42
CA LYS A 262 -12.60 -1.57 13.36
C LYS A 262 -13.74 -2.52 13.77
N GLU A 263 -14.93 -1.99 14.02
CA GLU A 263 -16.12 -2.83 14.13
C GLU A 263 -16.37 -3.42 12.73
N ILE A 264 -16.11 -4.71 12.60
CA ILE A 264 -16.51 -5.47 11.42
C ILE A 264 -18.03 -5.53 11.50
N GLY A 265 -18.70 -4.72 10.67
CA GLY A 265 -20.16 -4.66 10.64
C GLY A 265 -20.70 -6.09 10.49
N ARG A 266 -21.39 -6.59 11.50
CA ARG A 266 -22.23 -7.78 11.38
C ARG A 266 -23.30 -7.41 10.36
N ALA A 267 -23.24 -8.02 9.18
CA ALA A 267 -24.34 -8.00 8.25
C ALA A 267 -25.58 -8.43 9.05
N HIS A 268 -26.54 -7.55 9.16
CA HIS A 268 -27.85 -7.93 9.67
C HIS A 268 -28.44 -8.94 8.68
N VAL A 269 -28.64 -10.14 9.17
CA VAL A 269 -29.44 -11.19 8.55
C VAL A 269 -30.90 -10.73 8.47
#